data_609d340af1927416404af8092face785
#
_entry.id   609d340af1927416404af8092face785
#
_cell.length_a   1.000
_cell.length_b   1.000
_cell.length_c   1.000
_cell.angle_alpha   90.00
_cell.angle_beta   90.00
_cell.angle_gamma   90.00
#
_symmetry.space_group_name_H-M   'P 1'
#
loop_
_entity.id
_entity.type
_entity.pdbx_description
1 polymer ?
#
loop_
_entity_poly.entity_id
_entity_poly.type
_entity_poly.pdbx_seq_one_letter_code
_entity_poly.pdbx_strand_id
1 'polypeptide(L)'
;MRRWVGFLLPILFLPLSSNAEGFWIKKNFTEWSARECSKLLNDSPWAKSQTITEIFIEEIGDNPSSVPNREHAPQITYLAQIWSAEPIRQAVVRQARLGPEFDKLPAQQRQAIEAQQASVLEQKFPDRIVVRVEYSTTVPAYERALASYWQTRPLGAWNQDTFLNSRSGRHSPVDVQVASGAGGDFILVFAREVNGEPVIGLKDKSFAIELQCPAIEKLPAQRILIEFKLKDMAFKGKQEF
;
A
#
# COMPACT_ATOMS: atom_id res chain seq x y z
N MET A 1 53.28 -47.95 -10.60
CA MET A 1 52.63 -46.66 -11.02
C MET A 1 51.14 -46.81 -10.84
N ARG A 2 50.60 -46.24 -9.76
CA ARG A 2 49.15 -46.29 -9.45
C ARG A 2 48.56 -44.94 -9.76
N ARG A 3 47.70 -44.86 -10.82
CA ARG A 3 46.94 -43.69 -11.22
C ARG A 3 45.68 -43.58 -10.37
N TRP A 4 45.61 -42.52 -9.58
CA TRP A 4 44.39 -42.13 -8.89
C TRP A 4 43.53 -41.28 -9.85
N VAL A 5 42.35 -41.79 -10.18
CA VAL A 5 41.31 -41.05 -10.89
C VAL A 5 40.41 -40.39 -9.87
N GLY A 6 40.59 -39.07 -9.68
CA GLY A 6 39.72 -38.28 -8.81
C GLY A 6 38.37 -38.06 -9.47
N PHE A 7 37.32 -38.58 -8.87
CA PHE A 7 35.93 -38.34 -9.25
C PHE A 7 35.51 -36.98 -8.68
N LEU A 8 35.44 -35.95 -9.51
CA LEU A 8 34.82 -34.68 -9.20
C LEU A 8 33.29 -34.85 -9.32
N LEU A 9 32.60 -34.90 -8.19
CA LEU A 9 31.14 -34.80 -8.13
C LEU A 9 30.76 -33.33 -8.41
N PRO A 10 29.93 -33.04 -9.43
CA PRO A 10 29.38 -31.71 -9.58
C PRO A 10 28.33 -31.45 -8.49
N ILE A 11 28.60 -30.49 -7.60
CA ILE A 11 27.62 -29.96 -6.65
C ILE A 11 26.60 -29.18 -7.46
N LEU A 12 25.45 -29.80 -7.68
CA LEU A 12 24.30 -29.19 -8.32
C LEU A 12 23.72 -28.14 -7.34
N PHE A 13 24.09 -26.89 -7.50
CA PHE A 13 23.42 -25.77 -6.84
C PHE A 13 22.03 -25.64 -7.45
N LEU A 14 21.05 -26.30 -6.86
CA LEU A 14 19.64 -26.00 -7.10
C LEU A 14 19.37 -24.62 -6.49
N PRO A 15 18.90 -23.62 -7.27
CA PRO A 15 18.41 -22.39 -6.68
C PRO A 15 17.15 -22.76 -5.89
N LEU A 16 17.26 -22.76 -4.58
CA LEU A 16 16.10 -22.72 -3.69
C LEU A 16 15.37 -21.41 -3.98
N SER A 17 14.41 -21.46 -4.89
CA SER A 17 13.36 -20.44 -5.00
C SER A 17 12.56 -20.52 -3.71
N SER A 18 13.08 -19.93 -2.65
CA SER A 18 12.31 -19.72 -1.43
C SER A 18 11.23 -18.68 -1.78
N ASN A 19 10.07 -19.15 -2.20
CA ASN A 19 8.84 -18.47 -1.85
C ASN A 19 8.78 -18.50 -0.33
N ALA A 20 9.45 -17.57 0.32
CA ALA A 20 9.40 -17.43 1.75
C ALA A 20 7.95 -17.03 2.07
N GLU A 21 7.14 -18.03 2.40
CA GLU A 21 5.81 -17.82 2.96
C GLU A 21 5.92 -16.73 4.01
N GLY A 22 5.16 -15.65 3.84
CA GLY A 22 5.24 -14.51 4.74
C GLY A 22 4.96 -14.93 6.19
N PHE A 23 5.56 -14.27 7.15
CA PHE A 23 5.35 -14.53 8.58
C PHE A 23 3.86 -14.49 8.96
N TRP A 24 3.05 -13.75 8.23
CA TRP A 24 1.59 -13.63 8.42
C TRP A 24 0.80 -14.92 8.18
N ILE A 25 1.40 -15.92 7.50
CA ILE A 25 0.81 -17.27 7.36
C ILE A 25 1.22 -18.15 8.54
N LYS A 26 2.44 -17.97 9.07
CA LYS A 26 3.07 -18.84 10.06
C LYS A 26 2.75 -18.47 11.50
N LYS A 27 2.43 -17.20 11.78
CA LYS A 27 2.22 -16.65 13.12
C LYS A 27 0.80 -16.13 13.29
N ASN A 28 0.25 -16.27 14.49
CA ASN A 28 -0.94 -15.52 14.87
C ASN A 28 -0.63 -14.02 14.90
N PHE A 29 -1.58 -13.17 14.51
CA PHE A 29 -1.37 -11.73 14.48
C PHE A 29 -1.06 -11.13 15.86
N THR A 30 -1.51 -11.76 16.94
CA THR A 30 -1.20 -11.36 18.32
C THR A 30 0.29 -11.54 18.67
N GLU A 31 1.04 -12.31 17.88
CA GLU A 31 2.46 -12.56 18.06
C GLU A 31 3.34 -11.69 17.14
N TRP A 32 2.72 -10.91 16.24
CA TRP A 32 3.49 -10.05 15.35
C TRP A 32 4.20 -8.94 16.13
N SER A 33 5.47 -8.75 15.82
CA SER A 33 6.30 -7.66 16.34
C SER A 33 5.96 -6.33 15.65
N ALA A 34 6.35 -5.21 16.24
CA ALA A 34 6.19 -3.89 15.64
C ALA A 34 6.81 -3.81 14.23
N ARG A 35 7.97 -4.46 14.02
CA ARG A 35 8.62 -4.51 12.70
C ARG A 35 7.81 -5.31 11.68
N GLU A 36 7.21 -6.42 12.08
CA GLU A 36 6.35 -7.23 11.22
C GLU A 36 5.07 -6.49 10.87
N CYS A 37 4.42 -5.81 11.82
CA CYS A 37 3.28 -4.94 11.55
C CYS A 37 3.64 -3.81 10.59
N SER A 38 4.74 -3.10 10.85
CA SER A 38 5.23 -2.04 9.96
C SER A 38 5.50 -2.55 8.54
N LYS A 39 6.08 -3.75 8.39
CA LYS A 39 6.30 -4.36 7.07
C LYS A 39 4.97 -4.64 6.36
N LEU A 40 3.97 -5.19 7.08
CA LEU A 40 2.64 -5.43 6.50
C LEU A 40 1.98 -4.15 6.02
N LEU A 41 2.10 -3.07 6.79
CA LEU A 41 1.44 -1.80 6.52
C LEU A 41 2.14 -0.94 5.46
N ASN A 42 3.43 -1.17 5.19
CA ASN A 42 4.20 -0.30 4.28
C ASN A 42 4.73 -1.02 3.03
N ASP A 43 5.10 -2.29 3.13
CA ASP A 43 5.61 -3.10 2.01
C ASP A 43 5.24 -4.56 2.15
N SER A 44 4.06 -4.90 1.70
CA SER A 44 3.49 -6.24 1.70
C SER A 44 2.71 -6.49 0.40
N PRO A 45 2.17 -7.69 0.19
CA PRO A 45 1.22 -7.93 -0.90
C PRO A 45 0.01 -6.98 -0.89
N TRP A 46 -0.40 -6.47 0.27
CA TRP A 46 -1.57 -5.62 0.48
C TRP A 46 -1.26 -4.14 0.70
N ALA A 47 0.02 -3.77 0.77
CA ALA A 47 0.46 -2.40 0.94
C ALA A 47 1.61 -2.11 -0.02
N LYS A 48 1.43 -1.14 -0.90
CA LYS A 48 2.39 -0.74 -1.93
C LYS A 48 2.44 0.77 -2.05
N SER A 49 3.62 1.29 -2.34
CA SER A 49 3.82 2.73 -2.51
C SER A 49 4.41 3.07 -3.87
N GLN A 50 4.15 4.31 -4.28
CA GLN A 50 4.81 4.96 -5.40
C GLN A 50 5.25 6.35 -4.96
N THR A 51 6.51 6.67 -5.21
CA THR A 51 7.08 7.99 -4.97
C THR A 51 7.23 8.72 -6.30
N ILE A 52 6.80 9.97 -6.32
CA ILE A 52 7.07 10.92 -7.39
C ILE A 52 8.08 11.94 -6.89
N THR A 53 9.00 12.31 -7.77
CA THR A 53 10.04 13.30 -7.51
C THR A 53 9.94 14.41 -8.54
N GLU A 54 10.43 15.60 -8.18
CA GLU A 54 10.63 16.66 -9.14
C GLU A 54 11.59 16.16 -10.24
N ILE A 55 11.15 16.25 -11.50
CA ILE A 55 12.04 16.01 -12.63
C ILE A 55 12.73 17.34 -12.89
N PHE A 56 13.99 17.46 -12.44
CA PHE A 56 14.84 18.53 -12.90
C PHE A 56 15.15 18.29 -14.37
N ILE A 57 14.44 18.95 -15.26
CA ILE A 57 14.91 19.15 -16.63
C ILE A 57 16.03 20.19 -16.48
N GLU A 58 17.26 19.71 -16.32
CA GLU A 58 18.41 20.60 -16.50
C GLU A 58 18.29 21.15 -17.92
N GLU A 59 18.08 22.46 -18.03
CA GLU A 59 18.63 23.17 -19.19
C GLU A 59 20.13 22.85 -19.16
N ILE A 60 20.56 22.06 -20.13
CA ILE A 60 21.97 21.72 -20.34
C ILE A 60 22.68 23.04 -20.68
N GLY A 61 22.95 23.82 -19.63
CA GLY A 61 23.87 24.92 -19.65
C GLY A 61 25.28 24.35 -19.54
N ASP A 62 26.23 24.92 -20.28
CA ASP A 62 27.60 24.48 -20.52
C ASP A 62 28.49 24.21 -19.28
N ASN A 63 27.92 23.87 -18.12
CA ASN A 63 28.68 23.61 -16.91
C ASN A 63 28.34 22.23 -16.30
N PRO A 64 29.14 21.17 -16.60
CA PRO A 64 28.86 19.80 -16.12
C PRO A 64 29.10 19.59 -14.62
N SER A 65 29.38 20.62 -13.84
CA SER A 65 29.74 20.51 -12.41
C SER A 65 28.57 20.59 -11.44
N SER A 66 27.36 20.88 -11.88
CA SER A 66 26.18 20.95 -11.03
C SER A 66 25.28 19.71 -11.21
N VAL A 67 25.73 18.56 -10.74
CA VAL A 67 24.80 17.43 -10.55
C VAL A 67 23.85 17.82 -9.40
N PRO A 68 22.54 17.99 -9.66
CA PRO A 68 21.59 18.30 -8.59
C PRO A 68 21.69 17.19 -7.54
N ASN A 69 21.77 17.59 -6.28
CA ASN A 69 21.76 16.63 -5.19
C ASN A 69 20.35 15.99 -5.09
N ARG A 70 20.18 14.84 -5.75
CA ARG A 70 18.92 14.09 -5.82
C ARG A 70 18.39 13.65 -4.44
N GLU A 71 19.25 13.60 -3.43
CA GLU A 71 18.88 13.25 -2.06
C GLU A 71 17.96 14.28 -1.38
N HIS A 72 17.90 15.51 -1.88
CA HIS A 72 17.09 16.60 -1.33
C HIS A 72 15.97 17.06 -2.29
N ALA A 73 15.75 16.32 -3.40
CA ALA A 73 14.66 16.67 -4.30
C ALA A 73 13.30 16.53 -3.59
N PRO A 74 12.36 17.48 -3.80
CA PRO A 74 11.00 17.34 -3.32
C PRO A 74 10.36 16.02 -3.75
N GLN A 75 9.77 15.33 -2.80
CA GLN A 75 9.15 14.02 -3.03
C GLN A 75 7.74 14.00 -2.47
N ILE A 76 6.85 13.31 -3.17
CA ILE A 76 5.54 12.91 -2.68
C ILE A 76 5.44 11.39 -2.81
N THR A 77 5.18 10.71 -1.72
CA THR A 77 4.95 9.27 -1.68
C THR A 77 3.49 8.99 -1.43
N TYR A 78 2.88 8.16 -2.28
CA TYR A 78 1.54 7.60 -2.08
C TYR A 78 1.68 6.14 -1.67
N LEU A 79 1.07 5.78 -0.55
CA LEU A 79 0.98 4.42 -0.03
C LEU A 79 -0.47 3.96 -0.11
N ALA A 80 -0.75 2.94 -0.91
CA ALA A 80 -2.06 2.31 -0.97
C ALA A 80 -2.06 1.01 -0.14
N GLN A 81 -3.05 0.87 0.73
CA GLN A 81 -3.28 -0.28 1.58
C GLN A 81 -4.67 -0.86 1.28
N ILE A 82 -4.75 -2.16 0.99
CA ILE A 82 -6.03 -2.84 0.79
C ILE A 82 -6.68 -3.06 2.15
N TRP A 83 -7.48 -2.08 2.59
CA TRP A 83 -8.13 -2.11 3.91
C TRP A 83 -9.13 -3.24 4.07
N SER A 84 -9.80 -3.63 2.98
CA SER A 84 -10.70 -4.79 2.98
C SER A 84 -10.00 -6.11 3.29
N ALA A 85 -8.66 -6.21 3.13
CA ALA A 85 -7.90 -7.40 3.46
C ALA A 85 -7.68 -7.54 4.98
N GLU A 86 -7.97 -8.73 5.52
CA GLU A 86 -7.84 -9.04 6.95
C GLU A 86 -6.41 -8.78 7.48
N PRO A 87 -5.30 -9.13 6.79
CA PRO A 87 -3.94 -8.91 7.30
C PRO A 87 -3.63 -7.44 7.60
N ILE A 88 -4.13 -6.50 6.81
CA ILE A 88 -3.94 -5.06 7.05
C ILE A 88 -4.64 -4.64 8.33
N ARG A 89 -5.89 -5.03 8.52
CA ARG A 89 -6.65 -4.70 9.75
C ARG A 89 -6.02 -5.32 11.00
N GLN A 90 -5.56 -6.57 10.89
CA GLN A 90 -4.82 -7.23 11.98
C GLN A 90 -3.52 -6.50 12.33
N ALA A 91 -2.76 -6.05 11.32
CA ALA A 91 -1.52 -5.31 11.55
C ALA A 91 -1.77 -3.96 12.23
N VAL A 92 -2.81 -3.22 11.82
CA VAL A 92 -3.21 -1.94 12.46
C VAL A 92 -3.56 -2.15 13.92
N VAL A 93 -4.45 -3.12 14.20
CA VAL A 93 -4.86 -3.44 15.58
C VAL A 93 -3.68 -3.88 16.42
N ARG A 94 -2.82 -4.75 15.88
CA ARG A 94 -1.64 -5.23 16.61
C ARG A 94 -0.65 -4.12 16.89
N GLN A 95 -0.36 -3.27 15.91
CA GLN A 95 0.57 -2.15 16.06
C GLN A 95 0.08 -1.16 17.14
N ALA A 96 -1.21 -0.87 17.18
CA ALA A 96 -1.78 -0.01 18.21
C ALA A 96 -1.60 -0.59 19.63
N ARG A 97 -1.67 -1.92 19.80
CA ARG A 97 -1.45 -2.61 21.07
C ARG A 97 0.02 -2.73 21.48
N LEU A 98 0.96 -2.56 20.55
CA LEU A 98 2.40 -2.63 20.84
C LEU A 98 2.98 -1.28 21.29
N GLY A 99 2.20 -0.22 21.22
CA GLY A 99 2.64 1.11 21.68
C GLY A 99 2.77 1.16 23.21
N PRO A 100 3.82 1.78 23.75
CA PRO A 100 4.04 1.87 25.19
C PRO A 100 2.92 2.62 25.92
N GLU A 101 2.16 3.43 25.21
CA GLU A 101 1.02 4.16 25.76
C GLU A 101 -0.19 3.25 26.01
N PHE A 102 -0.35 2.17 25.25
CA PHE A 102 -1.46 1.24 25.43
C PHE A 102 -1.43 0.55 26.81
N ASP A 103 -0.24 0.13 27.25
CA ASP A 103 -0.07 -0.55 28.53
C ASP A 103 -0.28 0.40 29.73
N LYS A 104 -0.08 1.71 29.53
CA LYS A 104 -0.28 2.74 30.57
C LYS A 104 -1.74 3.17 30.73
N LEU A 105 -2.61 2.80 29.78
CA LEU A 105 -4.01 3.20 29.84
C LEU A 105 -4.74 2.56 31.05
N PRO A 106 -5.66 3.30 31.67
CA PRO A 106 -6.59 2.71 32.65
C PRO A 106 -7.35 1.53 32.04
N ALA A 107 -7.65 0.52 32.88
CA ALA A 107 -8.30 -0.72 32.42
C ALA A 107 -9.60 -0.47 31.61
N GLN A 108 -10.43 0.48 32.05
CA GLN A 108 -11.68 0.82 31.35
C GLN A 108 -11.42 1.39 29.94
N GLN A 109 -10.42 2.28 29.77
CA GLN A 109 -10.07 2.84 28.47
C GLN A 109 -9.49 1.76 27.55
N ARG A 110 -8.63 0.90 28.08
CA ARG A 110 -8.06 -0.23 27.35
C ARG A 110 -9.16 -1.14 26.82
N GLN A 111 -10.12 -1.50 27.67
CA GLN A 111 -11.27 -2.34 27.29
C GLN A 111 -12.14 -1.69 26.21
N ALA A 112 -12.37 -0.37 26.27
CA ALA A 112 -13.11 0.34 25.23
C ALA A 112 -12.38 0.32 23.87
N ILE A 113 -11.05 0.52 23.87
CA ILE A 113 -10.24 0.43 22.67
C ILE A 113 -10.25 -1.00 22.11
N GLU A 114 -10.10 -2.02 22.95
CA GLU A 114 -10.16 -3.42 22.53
C GLU A 114 -11.51 -3.79 21.92
N ALA A 115 -12.61 -3.30 22.47
CA ALA A 115 -13.93 -3.48 21.88
C ALA A 115 -14.06 -2.83 20.49
N GLN A 116 -13.55 -1.60 20.33
CA GLN A 116 -13.50 -0.94 19.03
C GLN A 116 -12.62 -1.70 18.04
N GLN A 117 -11.46 -2.18 18.48
CA GLN A 117 -10.54 -2.97 17.64
C GLN A 117 -11.16 -4.31 17.24
N ALA A 118 -11.93 -4.95 18.11
CA ALA A 118 -12.67 -6.18 17.77
C ALA A 118 -13.63 -5.92 16.60
N SER A 119 -14.37 -4.81 16.62
CA SER A 119 -15.26 -4.46 15.51
C SER A 119 -14.52 -4.27 14.19
N VAL A 120 -13.30 -3.70 14.20
CA VAL A 120 -12.45 -3.57 13.00
C VAL A 120 -12.02 -4.93 12.45
N LEU A 121 -11.67 -5.88 13.33
CA LEU A 121 -11.28 -7.23 12.94
C LEU A 121 -12.45 -8.04 12.37
N GLU A 122 -13.66 -7.83 12.88
CA GLU A 122 -14.88 -8.52 12.47
C GLU A 122 -15.50 -7.96 11.18
N GLN A 123 -15.07 -6.78 10.72
CA GLN A 123 -15.57 -6.18 9.49
C GLN A 123 -15.45 -7.14 8.31
N LYS A 124 -16.52 -7.24 7.52
CA LYS A 124 -16.57 -7.97 6.26
C LYS A 124 -16.88 -7.01 5.12
N PHE A 125 -16.30 -7.27 4.00
CA PHE A 125 -16.46 -6.46 2.79
C PHE A 125 -16.89 -7.35 1.61
N PRO A 126 -18.08 -7.96 1.67
CA PRO A 126 -18.51 -8.92 0.65
C PRO A 126 -18.79 -8.25 -0.70
N ASP A 127 -19.22 -7.00 -0.68
CA ASP A 127 -19.71 -6.22 -1.83
C ASP A 127 -18.74 -5.12 -2.30
N ARG A 128 -17.63 -4.91 -1.57
CA ARG A 128 -16.73 -3.79 -1.84
C ARG A 128 -15.26 -4.13 -1.63
N ILE A 129 -14.39 -3.41 -2.33
CA ILE A 129 -12.95 -3.37 -2.13
C ILE A 129 -12.65 -1.98 -1.55
N VAL A 130 -12.04 -1.96 -0.37
CA VAL A 130 -11.72 -0.71 0.33
C VAL A 130 -10.21 -0.52 0.32
N VAL A 131 -9.77 0.62 -0.19
CA VAL A 131 -8.36 0.98 -0.29
C VAL A 131 -8.13 2.27 0.48
N ARG A 132 -7.29 2.23 1.50
CA ARG A 132 -6.78 3.43 2.16
C ARG A 132 -5.54 3.91 1.41
N VAL A 133 -5.52 5.18 1.08
CA VAL A 133 -4.35 5.82 0.46
C VAL A 133 -3.84 6.89 1.41
N GLU A 134 -2.59 6.74 1.82
CA GLU A 134 -1.85 7.74 2.56
C GLU A 134 -0.91 8.47 1.61
N TYR A 135 -0.70 9.76 1.82
CA TYR A 135 0.36 10.49 1.14
C TYR A 135 1.25 11.22 2.16
N SER A 136 2.51 11.31 1.81
CA SER A 136 3.52 12.03 2.58
C SER A 136 4.44 12.79 1.64
N THR A 137 5.04 13.86 2.12
CA THR A 137 5.96 14.67 1.33
C THR A 137 7.12 15.16 2.18
N THR A 138 8.26 15.39 1.55
CA THR A 138 9.43 16.00 2.17
C THR A 138 9.31 17.52 2.31
N VAL A 139 8.27 18.13 1.71
CA VAL A 139 8.08 19.59 1.68
C VAL A 139 6.78 19.98 2.39
N PRO A 140 6.82 20.66 3.54
CA PRO A 140 5.61 21.00 4.31
C PRO A 140 4.60 21.88 3.56
N ALA A 141 5.04 22.69 2.59
CA ALA A 141 4.14 23.46 1.73
C ALA A 141 3.27 22.56 0.85
N TYR A 142 3.86 21.47 0.33
CA TYR A 142 3.15 20.49 -0.51
C TYR A 142 2.09 19.71 0.29
N GLU A 143 2.37 19.43 1.57
CA GLU A 143 1.40 18.75 2.45
C GLU A 143 0.09 19.55 2.55
N ARG A 144 0.18 20.86 2.77
CA ARG A 144 -1.01 21.74 2.83
C ARG A 144 -1.74 21.83 1.49
N ALA A 145 -1.00 21.93 0.39
CA ALA A 145 -1.58 21.98 -0.95
C ALA A 145 -2.31 20.67 -1.30
N LEU A 146 -1.71 19.52 -1.00
CA LEU A 146 -2.33 18.19 -1.17
C LEU A 146 -3.57 18.04 -0.30
N ALA A 147 -3.49 18.39 0.98
CA ALA A 147 -4.62 18.31 1.90
C ALA A 147 -5.81 19.14 1.38
N SER A 148 -5.57 20.39 0.98
CA SER A 148 -6.59 21.26 0.40
C SER A 148 -7.20 20.66 -0.87
N TYR A 149 -6.36 20.15 -1.77
CA TYR A 149 -6.82 19.55 -3.03
C TYR A 149 -7.72 18.33 -2.79
N TRP A 150 -7.28 17.38 -1.95
CA TRP A 150 -8.02 16.15 -1.70
C TRP A 150 -9.30 16.40 -0.92
N GLN A 151 -9.30 17.29 0.08
CA GLN A 151 -10.46 17.61 0.92
C GLN A 151 -11.58 18.33 0.18
N THR A 152 -11.24 19.16 -0.81
CA THR A 152 -12.24 19.94 -1.56
C THR A 152 -12.74 19.25 -2.82
N ARG A 153 -12.19 18.09 -3.16
CA ARG A 153 -12.46 17.40 -4.42
C ARG A 153 -13.83 16.69 -4.41
N PRO A 154 -14.77 17.01 -5.31
CA PRO A 154 -16.07 16.34 -5.36
C PRO A 154 -15.95 14.93 -5.96
N LEU A 155 -16.88 14.02 -5.61
CA LEU A 155 -16.89 12.62 -6.09
C LEU A 155 -16.83 12.53 -7.62
N GLY A 156 -17.54 13.40 -8.33
CA GLY A 156 -17.52 13.42 -9.79
C GLY A 156 -16.13 13.67 -10.39
N ALA A 157 -15.26 14.43 -9.70
CA ALA A 157 -13.88 14.64 -10.13
C ALA A 157 -13.00 13.41 -9.83
N TRP A 158 -13.25 12.71 -8.72
CA TRP A 158 -12.57 11.45 -8.44
C TRP A 158 -12.86 10.40 -9.52
N ASN A 159 -14.10 10.31 -10.00
CA ASN A 159 -14.50 9.35 -11.01
C ASN A 159 -13.87 9.58 -12.39
N GLN A 160 -13.26 10.75 -12.64
CA GLN A 160 -12.63 11.07 -13.92
C GLN A 160 -11.17 10.55 -14.02
N ASP A 161 -10.46 10.40 -12.88
CA ASP A 161 -9.03 10.14 -12.90
C ASP A 161 -8.55 9.21 -11.77
N THR A 162 -9.48 8.58 -11.07
CA THR A 162 -9.18 7.60 -10.03
C THR A 162 -9.89 6.29 -10.35
N PHE A 163 -9.11 5.20 -10.44
CA PHE A 163 -9.64 3.91 -10.90
C PHE A 163 -8.98 2.75 -10.18
N LEU A 164 -9.75 1.67 -10.06
CA LEU A 164 -9.21 0.33 -9.91
C LEU A 164 -9.12 -0.28 -11.31
N ASN A 165 -7.93 -0.56 -11.76
CA ASN A 165 -7.64 -1.17 -13.05
C ASN A 165 -7.45 -2.67 -12.88
N SER A 166 -8.21 -3.46 -13.60
CA SER A 166 -8.10 -4.92 -13.67
C SER A 166 -8.24 -5.40 -15.10
N ARG A 167 -8.26 -6.69 -15.32
CA ARG A 167 -8.51 -7.25 -16.66
C ARG A 167 -9.92 -6.94 -17.19
N SER A 168 -10.91 -6.79 -16.29
CA SER A 168 -12.27 -6.44 -16.67
C SER A 168 -12.42 -4.97 -17.11
N GLY A 169 -11.43 -4.12 -16.81
CA GLY A 169 -11.41 -2.71 -17.22
C GLY A 169 -11.02 -1.74 -16.11
N ARG A 170 -11.40 -0.48 -16.31
CA ARG A 170 -11.23 0.62 -15.35
C ARG A 170 -12.54 0.85 -14.61
N HIS A 171 -12.48 0.80 -13.29
CA HIS A 171 -13.64 0.93 -12.40
C HIS A 171 -13.46 2.16 -11.51
N SER A 172 -14.37 3.12 -11.60
CA SER A 172 -14.37 4.31 -10.74
C SER A 172 -14.77 3.94 -9.31
N PRO A 173 -14.30 4.69 -8.30
CA PRO A 173 -14.76 4.50 -6.93
C PRO A 173 -16.26 4.83 -6.83
N VAL A 174 -17.00 4.04 -6.03
CA VAL A 174 -18.41 4.28 -5.72
C VAL A 174 -18.59 5.23 -4.54
N ASP A 175 -17.55 5.36 -3.70
CA ASP A 175 -17.49 6.30 -2.59
C ASP A 175 -16.04 6.69 -2.32
N VAL A 176 -15.85 7.91 -1.81
CA VAL A 176 -14.54 8.43 -1.38
C VAL A 176 -14.72 9.17 -0.06
N GLN A 177 -13.91 8.80 0.93
CA GLN A 177 -13.91 9.44 2.24
C GLN A 177 -12.53 10.05 2.49
N VAL A 178 -12.47 11.35 2.63
CA VAL A 178 -11.22 12.07 2.92
C VAL A 178 -11.18 12.41 4.39
N ALA A 179 -10.06 12.09 5.07
CA ALA A 179 -9.91 12.41 6.48
C ALA A 179 -9.91 13.93 6.68
N SER A 180 -10.70 14.39 7.65
CA SER A 180 -10.68 15.79 8.08
C SER A 180 -9.55 15.99 9.07
N GLY A 181 -8.57 16.83 8.73
CA GLY A 181 -7.42 17.17 9.60
C GLY A 181 -6.08 17.15 8.87
N ALA A 182 -5.00 17.23 9.65
CA ALA A 182 -3.63 17.23 9.13
C ALA A 182 -3.12 15.86 8.66
N GLY A 183 -3.93 14.81 8.73
CA GLY A 183 -3.58 13.49 8.22
C GLY A 183 -3.76 13.41 6.70
N GLY A 184 -2.71 13.01 5.99
CA GLY A 184 -2.74 12.88 4.54
C GLY A 184 -3.30 11.54 4.11
N ASP A 185 -4.59 11.24 4.36
CA ASP A 185 -5.20 10.00 3.91
C ASP A 185 -6.63 10.16 3.40
N PHE A 186 -7.00 9.26 2.52
CA PHE A 186 -8.36 9.10 2.02
C PHE A 186 -8.65 7.62 1.75
N ILE A 187 -9.94 7.28 1.76
CA ILE A 187 -10.43 5.94 1.51
C ILE A 187 -11.17 5.93 0.18
N LEU A 188 -10.76 5.02 -0.69
CA LEU A 188 -11.44 4.72 -1.95
C LEU A 188 -12.25 3.44 -1.77
N VAL A 189 -13.51 3.48 -2.15
CA VAL A 189 -14.40 2.32 -2.11
C VAL A 189 -14.79 1.94 -3.52
N PHE A 190 -14.48 0.71 -3.92
CA PHE A 190 -14.85 0.16 -5.22
C PHE A 190 -15.86 -0.97 -5.04
N ALA A 191 -16.79 -1.13 -5.97
CA ALA A 191 -17.65 -2.30 -5.99
C ALA A 191 -16.83 -3.56 -6.29
N ARG A 192 -17.20 -4.72 -5.72
CA ARG A 192 -16.59 -6.00 -6.09
C ARG A 192 -17.12 -6.54 -7.40
N GLU A 193 -18.34 -6.18 -7.74
CA GLU A 193 -19.03 -6.60 -8.97
C GLU A 193 -19.66 -5.40 -9.67
N VAL A 194 -19.62 -5.42 -10.98
CA VAL A 194 -20.29 -4.45 -11.85
C VAL A 194 -21.07 -5.23 -12.91
N ASN A 195 -22.38 -4.99 -13.01
CA ASN A 195 -23.28 -5.72 -13.90
C ASN A 195 -23.25 -7.27 -13.73
N GLY A 196 -23.02 -7.75 -12.50
CA GLY A 196 -22.93 -9.18 -12.20
C GLY A 196 -21.57 -9.82 -12.50
N GLU A 197 -20.60 -9.04 -12.97
CA GLU A 197 -19.25 -9.53 -13.24
C GLU A 197 -18.25 -9.01 -12.19
N PRO A 198 -17.33 -9.86 -11.69
CA PRO A 198 -16.36 -9.44 -10.71
C PRO A 198 -15.38 -8.43 -11.31
N VAL A 199 -15.12 -7.35 -10.55
CA VAL A 199 -14.13 -6.33 -10.90
C VAL A 199 -12.72 -6.90 -10.91
N ILE A 200 -12.41 -7.78 -9.96
CA ILE A 200 -11.18 -8.57 -9.94
C ILE A 200 -11.60 -10.04 -10.04
N GLY A 201 -11.31 -10.67 -11.17
CA GLY A 201 -11.70 -12.04 -11.46
C GLY A 201 -10.59 -13.06 -11.16
N LEU A 202 -10.95 -14.35 -11.13
CA LEU A 202 -10.02 -15.46 -10.87
C LEU A 202 -8.88 -15.58 -11.90
N LYS A 203 -9.03 -14.98 -13.08
CA LYS A 203 -8.03 -15.00 -14.16
C LYS A 203 -7.08 -13.81 -14.13
N ASP A 204 -7.31 -12.86 -13.22
CA ASP A 204 -6.43 -11.71 -13.07
C ASP A 204 -5.11 -12.14 -12.41
N LYS A 205 -4.03 -11.59 -12.90
CA LYS A 205 -2.69 -11.78 -12.29
C LYS A 205 -2.38 -10.67 -11.30
N SER A 206 -2.89 -9.46 -11.60
CA SER A 206 -2.72 -8.26 -10.82
C SER A 206 -3.88 -7.30 -11.05
N PHE A 207 -3.99 -6.32 -10.17
CA PHE A 207 -4.79 -5.11 -10.36
C PHE A 207 -3.98 -3.91 -9.92
N ALA A 208 -4.40 -2.70 -10.30
CA ALA A 208 -3.70 -1.49 -9.90
C ALA A 208 -4.69 -0.42 -9.44
N ILE A 209 -4.28 0.37 -8.45
CA ILE A 209 -4.94 1.61 -8.09
C ILE A 209 -4.28 2.73 -8.87
N GLU A 210 -5.08 3.43 -9.67
CA GLU A 210 -4.69 4.58 -10.45
C GLU A 210 -5.30 5.84 -9.87
N LEU A 211 -4.51 6.88 -9.72
CA LEU A 211 -4.97 8.21 -9.34
C LEU A 211 -4.08 9.29 -9.95
N GLN A 212 -4.63 10.49 -10.07
CA GLN A 212 -3.92 11.64 -10.61
C GLN A 212 -3.43 12.53 -9.47
N CYS A 213 -2.11 12.58 -9.24
CA CYS A 213 -1.52 13.59 -8.39
C CYS A 213 -1.70 14.98 -9.03
N PRO A 214 -2.20 15.99 -8.32
CA PRO A 214 -2.32 17.33 -8.87
C PRO A 214 -0.95 17.95 -9.15
N ALA A 215 -0.94 18.96 -10.02
CA ALA A 215 0.22 19.83 -10.12
C ALA A 215 0.37 20.67 -8.83
N ILE A 216 1.58 20.71 -8.29
CA ILE A 216 1.89 21.46 -7.06
C ILE A 216 3.21 22.19 -7.30
N GLU A 217 3.15 23.52 -7.34
CA GLU A 217 4.33 24.36 -7.59
C GLU A 217 5.14 23.88 -8.81
N LYS A 218 6.33 23.30 -8.55
CA LYS A 218 7.23 22.79 -9.57
C LYS A 218 6.96 21.34 -9.97
N LEU A 219 6.15 20.59 -9.22
CA LEU A 219 5.76 19.24 -9.57
C LEU A 219 4.59 19.28 -10.56
N PRO A 220 4.76 18.80 -11.78
CA PRO A 220 3.64 18.69 -12.72
C PRO A 220 2.63 17.64 -12.24
N ALA A 221 1.41 17.72 -12.73
CA ALA A 221 0.42 16.67 -12.52
C ALA A 221 0.95 15.33 -13.05
N GLN A 222 0.89 14.29 -12.21
CA GLN A 222 1.44 12.99 -12.54
C GLN A 222 0.46 11.87 -12.23
N ARG A 223 0.45 10.87 -13.09
CA ARG A 223 -0.31 9.64 -12.90
C ARG A 223 0.41 8.73 -11.90
N ILE A 224 -0.29 8.31 -10.88
CA ILE A 224 0.12 7.32 -9.90
C ILE A 224 -0.51 5.99 -10.29
N LEU A 225 0.27 4.91 -10.33
CA LEU A 225 -0.21 3.57 -10.66
C LEU A 225 0.43 2.56 -9.70
N ILE A 226 -0.30 2.16 -8.67
CA ILE A 226 0.17 1.24 -7.63
C ILE A 226 -0.38 -0.15 -7.92
N GLU A 227 0.50 -1.08 -8.31
CA GLU A 227 0.14 -2.44 -8.72
C GLU A 227 0.21 -3.44 -7.56
N PHE A 228 -0.78 -4.33 -7.50
CA PHE A 228 -0.91 -5.44 -6.55
C PHE A 228 -0.95 -6.76 -7.31
N LYS A 229 -0.11 -7.73 -6.91
CA LYS A 229 -0.03 -9.07 -7.54
C LYS A 229 -0.88 -10.05 -6.76
N LEU A 230 -1.95 -10.54 -7.36
CA LEU A 230 -2.94 -11.40 -6.69
C LEU A 230 -2.35 -12.71 -6.17
N LYS A 231 -1.39 -13.30 -6.87
CA LYS A 231 -0.73 -14.54 -6.43
C LYS A 231 -0.06 -14.43 -5.05
N ASP A 232 0.35 -13.21 -4.67
CA ASP A 232 1.04 -12.94 -3.43
C ASP A 232 0.06 -12.58 -2.29
N MET A 233 -1.23 -12.32 -2.61
CA MET A 233 -2.26 -11.86 -1.68
C MET A 233 -3.05 -13.02 -1.05
N ALA A 234 -2.40 -14.16 -0.82
CA ALA A 234 -3.00 -15.30 -0.14
C ALA A 234 -2.87 -15.17 1.38
N PHE A 235 -3.99 -15.33 2.09
CA PHE A 235 -4.04 -15.35 3.54
C PHE A 235 -5.01 -16.44 4.01
N LYS A 236 -4.58 -17.32 4.94
CA LYS A 236 -5.38 -18.45 5.44
C LYS A 236 -6.00 -19.31 4.32
N GLY A 237 -5.24 -19.53 3.24
CA GLY A 237 -5.67 -20.36 2.10
C GLY A 237 -6.68 -19.69 1.14
N LYS A 238 -6.95 -18.38 1.28
CA LYS A 238 -7.84 -17.61 0.41
C LYS A 238 -7.11 -16.39 -0.16
N GLN A 239 -7.55 -15.93 -1.32
CA GLN A 239 -7.18 -14.59 -1.78
C GLN A 239 -7.93 -13.55 -0.94
N GLU A 240 -7.18 -12.59 -0.37
CA GLU A 240 -7.70 -11.52 0.46
C GLU A 240 -7.40 -10.17 -0.20
N PHE A 241 -8.44 -9.42 -0.56
CA PHE A 241 -8.35 -8.04 -1.06
C PHE A 241 -9.67 -7.29 -0.86
#